data_ec0dd7398b364a4a372cb596da9923ae
#
_entry.id   ec0dd7398b364a4a372cb596da9923ae
#
_cell.length_a   1.000
_cell.length_b   1.000
_cell.length_c   1.000
_cell.angle_alpha   90.00
_cell.angle_beta   90.00
_cell.angle_gamma   90.00
#
_symmetry.space_group_name_H-M   'P 1'
#
loop_
_entity.id
_entity.type
_entity.pdbx_description
1 polymer ?
#
loop_
_entity_poly.entity_id
_entity_poly.type
_entity_poly.pdbx_seq_one_letter_code
_entity_poly.pdbx_strand_id
1 'polypeptide(L)'
;MILTDFSNIKIGNTVISSVYMGGEKLWPKGADTGTTGDRRIMRFTTTDGNTWNKDYVSAYTADNRLIEPTEKNATGWTYGEDVEYLSTTLKMNIPNGNLSTFNGFGAKIKIKDASNLFYLEGNAKEIDTKNFDTSQATDMNWLFKGCSGLTSLDVSQFDTSQVTDMCGMFYGCSGLTSLDVSQFVTSQVTYMSFMFNGCSGLTSLDVSNFNTSQVTNMHAMFYYCSGLTSLDVSRFDTSKVTDMSEMFYGCSGLTPLDVSQFDTSQVTDMSDMFNGCKGLTSLDVSQFDTSQVTDMARMFAYCGRLTSLDVSKWNTSQVTDMNSMFYGCNVLTSLDLSNWNTSKVTNMSGMFKSCNKVDTFNLSNLNTSNVTNMSDMFDSCRIKSLDLSHFNTSNVTDMTGMFRNCNYLASLDLSNWDLTNVTKINNSMFYACGLLKTITMKNCSTETVNKIKSVRPPLAKIITA
;
A
#
# COMPACT_ATOMS: atom_id res chain seq x y z
N MET A 1 14.82 -22.67 -30.50
CA MET A 1 15.93 -22.35 -31.45
C MET A 1 17.14 -23.10 -31.00
N ILE A 2 17.80 -23.93 -31.88
CA ILE A 2 19.06 -24.62 -31.56
C ILE A 2 20.13 -23.83 -32.29
N LEU A 3 20.97 -23.13 -31.57
CA LEU A 3 22.16 -22.50 -32.11
C LEU A 3 23.23 -23.60 -32.30
N THR A 4 23.83 -23.70 -33.50
CA THR A 4 24.69 -24.83 -33.88
C THR A 4 26.17 -24.53 -33.75
N ASP A 5 26.59 -23.28 -33.61
CA ASP A 5 27.98 -22.90 -33.40
C ASP A 5 28.10 -21.71 -32.43
N PHE A 6 28.75 -21.94 -31.32
CA PHE A 6 28.99 -20.98 -30.24
C PHE A 6 30.48 -20.82 -29.91
N SER A 7 31.36 -21.22 -30.83
CA SER A 7 32.81 -21.31 -30.54
C SER A 7 33.42 -19.99 -30.08
N ASN A 8 32.82 -18.89 -30.45
CA ASN A 8 33.28 -17.56 -30.07
C ASN A 8 32.29 -16.81 -29.14
N ILE A 9 31.19 -17.49 -28.77
CA ILE A 9 30.21 -16.93 -27.88
C ILE A 9 30.67 -17.12 -26.44
N LYS A 10 30.71 -16.04 -25.67
CA LYS A 10 30.94 -16.13 -24.25
C LYS A 10 29.63 -15.99 -23.50
N ILE A 11 29.26 -17.05 -22.75
CA ILE A 11 28.28 -17.03 -21.68
C ILE A 11 29.09 -16.98 -20.38
N GLY A 12 28.73 -16.06 -19.48
CA GLY A 12 29.60 -15.68 -18.36
C GLY A 12 30.77 -14.80 -18.86
N ASN A 13 31.95 -14.88 -18.33
CA ASN A 13 33.09 -14.02 -18.73
C ASN A 13 33.62 -14.24 -20.15
N THR A 14 32.85 -14.86 -21.07
CA THR A 14 33.38 -15.28 -22.39
C THR A 14 32.68 -14.55 -23.54
N VAL A 15 33.41 -13.98 -24.48
CA VAL A 15 32.95 -13.13 -25.61
C VAL A 15 32.37 -13.98 -26.75
N ILE A 16 31.17 -13.67 -27.21
CA ILE A 16 30.58 -14.23 -28.42
C ILE A 16 31.07 -13.40 -29.60
N SER A 17 31.61 -14.03 -30.63
CA SER A 17 32.06 -13.33 -31.84
C SER A 17 31.14 -13.59 -33.05
N SER A 18 30.32 -14.62 -33.03
CA SER A 18 29.35 -14.90 -34.08
C SER A 18 28.25 -15.88 -33.64
N VAL A 19 27.08 -15.74 -34.21
CA VAL A 19 25.91 -16.61 -33.98
C VAL A 19 25.45 -17.18 -35.31
N TYR A 20 25.13 -18.49 -35.34
CA TYR A 20 24.67 -19.20 -36.54
C TYR A 20 23.39 -19.96 -36.28
N MET A 21 22.53 -20.05 -37.27
CA MET A 21 21.35 -20.92 -37.27
C MET A 21 21.22 -21.58 -38.63
N GLY A 22 21.16 -22.92 -38.67
CA GLY A 22 21.07 -23.68 -39.94
C GLY A 22 22.26 -23.47 -40.90
N GLY A 23 23.44 -23.12 -40.39
CA GLY A 23 24.63 -22.85 -41.21
C GLY A 23 24.77 -21.40 -41.69
N GLU A 24 23.77 -20.57 -41.50
CA GLU A 24 23.85 -19.14 -41.78
C GLU A 24 24.32 -18.36 -40.54
N LYS A 25 25.25 -17.42 -40.77
CA LYS A 25 25.76 -16.54 -39.75
C LYS A 25 24.67 -15.48 -39.43
N LEU A 26 24.11 -15.60 -38.26
CA LEU A 26 23.07 -14.66 -37.81
C LEU A 26 23.66 -13.35 -37.31
N TRP A 27 24.92 -13.42 -36.82
CA TRP A 27 25.56 -12.21 -36.29
C TRP A 27 27.10 -12.42 -36.17
N PRO A 28 27.92 -11.38 -36.41
CA PRO A 28 27.55 -10.15 -37.15
C PRO A 28 27.21 -10.43 -38.60
N LYS A 29 26.17 -9.84 -39.13
CA LYS A 29 25.87 -9.81 -40.56
C LYS A 29 26.79 -8.79 -41.23
N GLY A 30 27.89 -9.26 -41.83
CA GLY A 30 28.78 -8.41 -42.60
C GLY A 30 29.54 -7.33 -41.80
N ALA A 31 30.74 -6.99 -42.20
CA ALA A 31 31.36 -5.79 -41.68
C ALA A 31 30.56 -4.57 -42.17
N ASP A 32 29.93 -3.85 -41.22
CA ASP A 32 29.30 -2.58 -41.50
C ASP A 32 30.43 -1.58 -41.91
N THR A 33 30.55 -1.35 -43.21
CA THR A 33 31.53 -0.40 -43.77
C THR A 33 30.99 1.02 -43.60
N GLY A 34 30.84 1.42 -42.38
CA GLY A 34 30.84 2.81 -41.96
C GLY A 34 29.89 3.79 -42.60
N THR A 35 28.73 3.96 -42.03
CA THR A 35 28.14 5.29 -41.90
C THR A 35 27.67 5.44 -40.47
N THR A 36 28.21 6.39 -39.73
CA THR A 36 28.01 6.64 -38.31
C THR A 36 26.61 7.11 -37.96
N GLY A 37 25.63 7.00 -38.87
CA GLY A 37 24.29 7.53 -38.72
C GLY A 37 23.20 6.54 -38.33
N ASP A 38 23.41 5.22 -38.45
CA ASP A 38 22.28 4.24 -38.40
C ASP A 38 22.50 3.09 -37.42
N ARG A 39 23.40 3.23 -36.46
CA ARG A 39 23.61 2.22 -35.43
C ARG A 39 22.57 2.42 -34.34
N ARG A 40 21.67 1.50 -34.20
CA ARG A 40 20.72 1.44 -33.07
C ARG A 40 21.43 0.94 -31.83
N ILE A 41 21.52 1.78 -30.82
CA ILE A 41 22.37 1.60 -29.65
C ILE A 41 21.49 1.43 -28.42
N MET A 42 21.59 0.28 -27.74
CA MET A 42 21.18 0.18 -26.33
C MET A 42 22.42 0.47 -25.46
N ARG A 43 22.31 1.44 -24.60
CA ARG A 43 23.38 1.81 -23.66
C ARG A 43 22.92 1.56 -22.24
N PHE A 44 23.78 0.89 -21.50
CA PHE A 44 23.65 0.66 -20.07
C PHE A 44 24.85 1.30 -19.40
N THR A 45 24.62 2.11 -18.37
CA THR A 45 25.69 2.68 -17.56
C THR A 45 25.54 2.17 -16.14
N THR A 46 26.61 1.60 -15.58
CA THR A 46 26.67 1.22 -14.18
C THR A 46 27.37 2.29 -13.35
N THR A 47 27.13 2.31 -12.04
CA THR A 47 27.73 3.30 -11.12
C THR A 47 29.25 3.17 -11.04
N ASP A 48 29.81 1.98 -11.30
CA ASP A 48 31.26 1.70 -11.31
C ASP A 48 31.87 1.73 -12.74
N GLY A 49 31.05 1.91 -13.77
CA GLY A 49 31.47 2.01 -15.16
C GLY A 49 32.02 0.71 -15.79
N ASN A 50 32.08 -0.39 -15.04
CA ASN A 50 32.88 -1.56 -15.44
C ASN A 50 32.15 -2.90 -15.47
N THR A 51 31.05 -3.08 -14.79
CA THR A 51 30.40 -4.38 -14.66
C THR A 51 29.20 -4.55 -15.56
N TRP A 52 29.42 -5.13 -16.74
CA TRP A 52 28.35 -5.55 -17.65
C TRP A 52 28.19 -7.05 -17.58
N ASN A 53 27.03 -7.52 -17.23
CA ASN A 53 26.67 -8.92 -17.31
C ASN A 53 25.66 -9.10 -18.43
N LYS A 54 26.12 -9.58 -19.60
CA LYS A 54 25.30 -9.77 -20.79
C LYS A 54 24.34 -10.95 -20.69
N ASP A 55 24.47 -11.79 -19.67
CA ASP A 55 23.56 -12.92 -19.44
C ASP A 55 22.12 -12.47 -19.18
N TYR A 56 21.91 -11.17 -19.05
CA TYR A 56 20.63 -10.56 -18.69
C TYR A 56 19.98 -9.71 -19.80
N VAL A 57 20.65 -9.52 -20.93
CA VAL A 57 20.10 -8.74 -22.04
C VAL A 57 20.12 -9.58 -23.31
N SER A 58 18.95 -10.06 -23.73
CA SER A 58 18.76 -10.78 -24.98
C SER A 58 17.79 -10.02 -25.87
N ALA A 59 18.23 -9.59 -27.02
CA ALA A 59 17.42 -8.94 -28.02
C ALA A 59 17.10 -9.91 -29.17
N TYR A 60 15.93 -9.77 -29.76
CA TYR A 60 15.44 -10.66 -30.81
C TYR A 60 14.91 -9.86 -31.98
N THR A 61 15.06 -10.42 -33.20
CA THR A 61 14.37 -9.91 -34.41
C THR A 61 12.88 -10.22 -34.37
N ALA A 62 12.12 -9.60 -35.28
CA ALA A 62 10.67 -9.85 -35.43
C ALA A 62 10.31 -11.32 -35.68
N ASP A 63 11.19 -12.07 -36.30
CA ASP A 63 11.06 -13.51 -36.53
C ASP A 63 11.64 -14.37 -35.39
N ASN A 64 11.86 -13.74 -34.22
CA ASN A 64 12.28 -14.41 -32.98
C ASN A 64 13.71 -14.95 -32.99
N ARG A 65 14.60 -14.37 -33.79
CA ARG A 65 16.02 -14.68 -33.79
C ARG A 65 16.75 -13.84 -32.76
N LEU A 66 17.67 -14.47 -32.00
CA LEU A 66 18.50 -13.78 -31.02
C LEU A 66 19.44 -12.80 -31.74
N ILE A 67 19.49 -11.57 -31.29
CA ILE A 67 20.42 -10.53 -31.73
C ILE A 67 21.49 -10.36 -30.65
N GLU A 68 22.76 -10.40 -31.06
CA GLU A 68 23.87 -10.18 -30.15
C GLU A 68 24.46 -8.77 -30.33
N PRO A 69 25.02 -8.17 -29.28
CA PRO A 69 25.68 -6.88 -29.40
C PRO A 69 26.91 -6.92 -30.29
N THR A 70 27.06 -5.93 -31.17
CA THR A 70 28.19 -5.81 -32.11
C THR A 70 29.44 -5.29 -31.42
N GLU A 71 29.27 -4.40 -30.44
CA GLU A 71 30.38 -3.78 -29.72
C GLU A 71 30.05 -3.63 -28.24
N LYS A 72 31.09 -3.77 -27.41
CA LYS A 72 31.08 -3.33 -26.04
C LYS A 72 31.97 -2.10 -25.91
N ASN A 73 31.42 -0.99 -25.49
CA ASN A 73 32.20 0.19 -25.10
C ASN A 73 32.19 0.39 -23.58
N ALA A 74 32.91 1.37 -23.06
CA ALA A 74 33.01 1.66 -21.64
C ALA A 74 31.66 1.98 -20.97
N THR A 75 30.62 2.26 -21.74
CA THR A 75 29.31 2.66 -21.27
C THR A 75 28.18 1.73 -21.69
N GLY A 76 28.44 0.65 -22.48
CA GLY A 76 27.37 -0.26 -22.85
C GLY A 76 27.61 -1.17 -24.05
N TRP A 77 26.50 -1.72 -24.53
CA TRP A 77 26.45 -2.59 -25.69
C TRP A 77 25.75 -1.88 -26.85
N THR A 78 26.27 -2.12 -28.07
CA THR A 78 25.70 -1.58 -29.31
C THR A 78 25.13 -2.75 -30.12
N TYR A 79 23.87 -2.59 -30.59
CA TYR A 79 23.23 -3.55 -31.48
C TYR A 79 23.16 -2.94 -32.89
N GLY A 80 23.58 -3.68 -33.90
CA GLY A 80 23.65 -3.20 -35.29
C GLY A 80 22.38 -3.38 -36.11
N GLU A 81 21.35 -4.02 -35.57
CA GLU A 81 20.06 -4.31 -36.25
C GLU A 81 18.86 -3.78 -35.46
N ASP A 82 17.70 -3.75 -36.14
CA ASP A 82 16.41 -3.47 -35.48
C ASP A 82 16.12 -4.54 -34.45
N VAL A 83 16.20 -4.16 -33.18
CA VAL A 83 15.81 -5.02 -32.07
C VAL A 83 14.31 -4.95 -31.95
N GLU A 84 13.60 -6.01 -32.39
CA GLU A 84 12.14 -6.03 -32.36
C GLU A 84 11.57 -6.73 -31.13
N TYR A 85 12.32 -7.62 -30.50
CA TYR A 85 11.85 -8.36 -29.33
C TYR A 85 12.90 -8.37 -28.22
N LEU A 86 12.48 -7.92 -27.04
CA LEU A 86 13.07 -8.33 -25.79
C LEU A 86 12.21 -9.47 -25.25
N SER A 87 12.81 -10.66 -25.05
CA SER A 87 12.06 -11.77 -24.48
C SER A 87 11.75 -11.53 -22.99
N THR A 88 10.77 -12.26 -22.48
CA THR A 88 10.35 -12.31 -21.06
C THR A 88 11.50 -12.57 -20.06
N THR A 89 12.65 -12.96 -20.57
CA THR A 89 13.87 -13.20 -19.80
C THR A 89 14.81 -12.00 -19.74
N LEU A 90 14.38 -10.83 -20.17
CA LEU A 90 15.07 -9.60 -19.83
C LEU A 90 14.88 -9.27 -18.36
N LYS A 91 15.31 -10.18 -17.55
CA LYS A 91 15.73 -9.79 -16.21
C LYS A 91 17.01 -9.01 -16.41
N MET A 92 16.92 -7.70 -16.51
CA MET A 92 18.06 -6.84 -16.24
C MET A 92 18.41 -7.02 -14.76
N ASN A 93 18.96 -8.17 -14.46
CA ASN A 93 19.51 -8.45 -13.17
C ASN A 93 20.89 -7.81 -13.15
N ILE A 94 20.90 -6.49 -13.06
CA ILE A 94 22.13 -5.78 -12.74
C ILE A 94 22.35 -6.09 -11.26
N PRO A 95 23.38 -6.90 -10.92
CA PRO A 95 23.59 -7.28 -9.55
C PRO A 95 23.69 -6.03 -8.68
N ASN A 96 22.84 -5.95 -7.65
CA ASN A 96 22.85 -4.92 -6.62
C ASN A 96 22.35 -3.52 -6.99
N GLY A 97 21.46 -3.37 -7.97
CA GLY A 97 20.86 -2.06 -8.27
C GLY A 97 21.89 -1.03 -8.75
N ASN A 98 22.84 -1.44 -9.58
CA ASN A 98 23.93 -0.59 -10.06
C ASN A 98 23.63 0.15 -11.37
N LEU A 99 22.41 0.02 -11.93
CA LEU A 99 22.01 0.77 -13.11
C LEU A 99 21.95 2.26 -12.77
N SER A 100 22.71 3.08 -13.46
CA SER A 100 22.64 4.54 -13.37
C SER A 100 21.81 5.16 -14.50
N THR A 101 21.92 4.61 -15.71
CA THR A 101 21.12 5.02 -16.87
C THR A 101 20.81 3.83 -17.76
N PHE A 102 19.63 3.85 -18.36
CA PHE A 102 19.24 3.01 -19.47
C PHE A 102 18.89 3.89 -20.66
N ASN A 103 19.50 3.62 -21.79
CA ASN A 103 19.29 4.40 -23.00
C ASN A 103 19.11 3.46 -24.20
N GLY A 104 17.87 3.36 -24.70
CA GLY A 104 17.49 2.51 -25.82
C GLY A 104 17.58 3.20 -27.20
N PHE A 105 18.48 4.12 -27.39
CA PHE A 105 18.56 4.97 -28.60
C PHE A 105 18.46 4.18 -29.90
N GLY A 106 17.44 4.51 -30.69
CA GLY A 106 17.30 4.13 -32.08
C GLY A 106 16.77 2.72 -32.34
N ALA A 107 16.73 1.85 -31.36
CA ALA A 107 16.17 0.49 -31.52
C ALA A 107 14.69 0.47 -31.09
N LYS A 108 13.81 -0.01 -31.97
CA LYS A 108 12.44 -0.34 -31.58
C LYS A 108 12.45 -1.64 -30.80
N ILE A 109 12.06 -1.58 -29.53
CA ILE A 109 12.11 -2.70 -28.59
C ILE A 109 10.70 -3.19 -28.36
N LYS A 110 10.32 -4.33 -28.93
CA LYS A 110 9.03 -4.97 -28.68
C LYS A 110 9.07 -5.74 -27.38
N ILE A 111 8.20 -5.37 -26.45
CA ILE A 111 8.08 -5.99 -25.14
C ILE A 111 6.79 -6.78 -25.09
N LYS A 112 6.90 -8.09 -24.88
CA LYS A 112 5.74 -8.97 -24.73
C LYS A 112 5.37 -9.20 -23.28
N ASP A 113 6.35 -9.19 -22.40
CA ASP A 113 6.19 -9.28 -20.95
C ASP A 113 7.16 -8.26 -20.33
N ALA A 114 6.61 -7.25 -19.68
CA ALA A 114 7.38 -6.18 -19.05
C ALA A 114 7.54 -6.39 -17.54
N SER A 115 7.07 -7.53 -17.02
CA SER A 115 7.10 -7.79 -15.59
C SER A 115 8.53 -7.73 -15.04
N ASN A 116 8.73 -6.96 -13.95
CA ASN A 116 10.01 -6.81 -13.26
C ASN A 116 11.19 -6.30 -14.13
N LEU A 117 10.95 -5.68 -15.28
CA LEU A 117 12.01 -5.32 -16.24
C LEU A 117 13.08 -4.40 -15.62
N PHE A 118 12.72 -3.43 -14.77
CA PHE A 118 13.62 -2.54 -14.04
C PHE A 118 13.51 -2.70 -12.52
N TYR A 119 13.32 -3.93 -12.08
CA TYR A 119 13.08 -4.23 -10.66
C TYR A 119 14.28 -3.88 -9.78
N LEU A 120 14.04 -3.03 -8.74
CA LEU A 120 15.01 -2.59 -7.74
C LEU A 120 16.22 -1.79 -8.29
N GLU A 121 16.05 -1.12 -9.43
CA GLU A 121 17.09 -0.24 -9.99
C GLU A 121 17.11 1.14 -9.28
N GLY A 122 17.28 1.12 -7.97
CA GLY A 122 17.22 2.33 -7.11
C GLY A 122 18.27 3.40 -7.42
N ASN A 123 19.36 3.05 -8.08
CA ASN A 123 20.40 3.99 -8.53
C ASN A 123 20.12 4.59 -9.91
N ALA A 124 19.16 4.05 -10.67
CA ALA A 124 18.82 4.57 -11.98
C ALA A 124 18.37 6.03 -11.89
N LYS A 125 19.00 6.91 -12.66
CA LYS A 125 18.67 8.33 -12.77
C LYS A 125 17.84 8.63 -14.00
N GLU A 126 17.95 7.78 -15.01
CA GLU A 126 17.27 7.90 -16.28
C GLU A 126 16.98 6.52 -16.86
N ILE A 127 15.76 6.30 -17.32
CA ILE A 127 15.34 5.14 -18.09
C ILE A 127 14.64 5.67 -19.34
N ASP A 128 15.27 5.54 -20.50
CA ASP A 128 14.71 5.98 -21.79
C ASP A 128 13.81 4.85 -22.35
N THR A 129 12.52 5.11 -22.35
CA THR A 129 11.49 4.17 -22.82
C THR A 129 10.91 4.51 -24.19
N LYS A 130 11.42 5.57 -24.88
CA LYS A 130 10.84 6.12 -26.12
C LYS A 130 10.65 5.12 -27.24
N ASN A 131 11.51 4.12 -27.31
CA ASN A 131 11.48 3.09 -28.35
C ASN A 131 10.83 1.77 -27.89
N PHE A 132 10.20 1.75 -26.74
CA PHE A 132 9.47 0.58 -26.27
C PHE A 132 8.15 0.44 -27.04
N ASP A 133 7.97 -0.70 -27.68
CA ASP A 133 6.72 -1.14 -28.26
C ASP A 133 6.07 -2.15 -27.31
N THR A 134 5.12 -1.67 -26.52
CA THR A 134 4.41 -2.47 -25.52
C THR A 134 3.04 -2.96 -26.03
N SER A 135 2.75 -2.83 -27.33
CA SER A 135 1.46 -3.17 -27.92
C SER A 135 1.03 -4.64 -27.73
N GLN A 136 1.96 -5.51 -27.39
CA GLN A 136 1.71 -6.92 -27.09
C GLN A 136 1.94 -7.29 -25.62
N ALA A 137 2.24 -6.29 -24.77
CA ALA A 137 2.46 -6.54 -23.36
C ALA A 137 1.13 -6.81 -22.65
N THR A 138 1.06 -7.94 -21.95
CA THR A 138 -0.11 -8.32 -21.15
C THR A 138 0.15 -8.16 -19.65
N ASP A 139 1.42 -8.06 -19.26
CA ASP A 139 1.86 -7.97 -17.88
C ASP A 139 2.92 -6.87 -17.73
N MET A 140 2.66 -5.93 -16.81
CA MET A 140 3.56 -4.83 -16.43
C MET A 140 3.78 -4.78 -14.91
N ASN A 141 3.53 -5.91 -14.22
CA ASN A 141 3.70 -5.93 -12.78
C ASN A 141 5.16 -5.65 -12.38
N TRP A 142 5.34 -4.84 -11.35
CA TRP A 142 6.64 -4.47 -10.78
C TRP A 142 7.65 -3.90 -11.78
N LEU A 143 7.21 -3.40 -12.94
CA LEU A 143 8.08 -2.97 -14.05
C LEU A 143 9.18 -2.00 -13.58
N PHE A 144 8.84 -0.97 -12.80
CA PHE A 144 9.79 0.02 -12.27
C PHE A 144 9.92 -0.05 -10.75
N LYS A 145 9.59 -1.21 -10.15
CA LYS A 145 9.62 -1.34 -8.69
C LYS A 145 10.97 -0.96 -8.11
N GLY A 146 10.96 -0.01 -7.17
CA GLY A 146 12.14 0.39 -6.43
C GLY A 146 13.09 1.31 -7.21
N CYS A 147 12.69 1.85 -8.36
CA CYS A 147 13.46 2.85 -9.10
C CYS A 147 13.44 4.21 -8.39
N SER A 148 13.89 4.24 -7.15
CA SER A 148 13.81 5.40 -6.25
C SER A 148 14.71 6.58 -6.68
N GLY A 149 15.69 6.33 -7.54
CA GLY A 149 16.60 7.35 -8.07
C GLY A 149 16.05 8.17 -9.22
N LEU A 150 14.98 7.68 -9.88
CA LEU A 150 14.34 8.39 -11.00
C LEU A 150 13.66 9.66 -10.50
N THR A 151 13.93 10.79 -11.17
CA THR A 151 13.25 12.07 -10.92
C THR A 151 12.17 12.37 -11.96
N SER A 152 12.27 11.75 -13.13
CA SER A 152 11.29 11.78 -14.21
C SER A 152 11.28 10.44 -14.94
N LEU A 153 10.16 10.10 -15.56
CA LEU A 153 10.00 8.91 -16.38
C LEU A 153 8.96 9.19 -17.45
N ASP A 154 9.32 8.97 -18.72
CA ASP A 154 8.41 9.15 -19.86
C ASP A 154 7.83 7.78 -20.23
N VAL A 155 6.53 7.59 -20.01
CA VAL A 155 5.76 6.39 -20.38
C VAL A 155 4.68 6.70 -21.42
N SER A 156 4.76 7.88 -22.07
CA SER A 156 3.74 8.36 -23.03
C SER A 156 3.58 7.47 -24.26
N GLN A 157 4.59 6.64 -24.58
CA GLN A 157 4.58 5.73 -25.71
C GLN A 157 4.08 4.31 -25.35
N PHE A 158 3.74 4.08 -24.07
CA PHE A 158 3.27 2.76 -23.66
C PHE A 158 1.86 2.50 -24.18
N ASP A 159 1.71 1.48 -25.01
CA ASP A 159 0.42 0.88 -25.31
C ASP A 159 0.09 -0.15 -24.22
N THR A 160 -0.90 0.17 -23.40
CA THR A 160 -1.34 -0.68 -22.30
C THR A 160 -2.67 -1.38 -22.57
N SER A 161 -3.15 -1.34 -23.84
CA SER A 161 -4.48 -1.83 -24.22
C SER A 161 -4.70 -3.33 -23.99
N GLN A 162 -3.62 -4.13 -23.93
CA GLN A 162 -3.66 -5.57 -23.68
C GLN A 162 -3.25 -5.94 -22.24
N VAL A 163 -2.87 -4.95 -21.43
CA VAL A 163 -2.35 -5.22 -20.08
C VAL A 163 -3.47 -5.61 -19.12
N THR A 164 -3.27 -6.71 -18.42
CA THR A 164 -4.21 -7.24 -17.42
C THR A 164 -3.71 -7.09 -15.99
N ASP A 165 -2.38 -6.94 -15.80
CA ASP A 165 -1.74 -6.80 -14.49
C ASP A 165 -0.78 -5.59 -14.48
N MET A 166 -1.11 -4.61 -13.60
CA MET A 166 -0.28 -3.42 -13.32
C MET A 166 0.16 -3.38 -11.85
N CYS A 167 0.13 -4.52 -11.14
CA CYS A 167 0.50 -4.61 -9.74
C CYS A 167 1.91 -4.04 -9.51
N GLY A 168 2.02 -3.05 -8.60
CA GLY A 168 3.29 -2.48 -8.21
C GLY A 168 4.14 -1.86 -9.33
N MET A 169 3.54 -1.49 -10.47
CA MET A 169 4.30 -1.00 -11.65
C MET A 169 5.29 0.11 -11.28
N PHE A 170 4.92 1.04 -10.41
CA PHE A 170 5.78 2.15 -9.95
C PHE A 170 6.09 2.08 -8.46
N TYR A 171 5.99 0.90 -7.85
CA TYR A 171 6.24 0.72 -6.41
C TYR A 171 7.60 1.28 -5.99
N GLY A 172 7.62 2.19 -5.02
CA GLY A 172 8.87 2.74 -4.48
C GLY A 172 9.62 3.70 -5.41
N CYS A 173 8.98 4.23 -6.45
CA CYS A 173 9.55 5.28 -7.29
C CYS A 173 9.49 6.63 -6.56
N SER A 174 10.11 6.69 -5.40
CA SER A 174 10.01 7.83 -4.47
C SER A 174 10.66 9.12 -4.95
N GLY A 175 11.54 9.04 -5.94
CA GLY A 175 12.21 10.19 -6.55
C GLY A 175 11.38 10.92 -7.60
N LEU A 176 10.35 10.26 -8.17
CA LEU A 176 9.50 10.87 -9.19
C LEU A 176 8.71 12.07 -8.61
N THR A 177 8.82 13.23 -9.23
CA THR A 177 8.08 14.43 -8.85
C THR A 177 6.82 14.64 -9.68
N SER A 178 6.77 14.06 -10.87
CA SER A 178 5.62 13.98 -11.77
C SER A 178 5.64 12.68 -12.54
N LEU A 179 4.49 12.21 -12.96
CA LEU A 179 4.33 11.04 -13.82
C LEU A 179 3.07 11.22 -14.66
N ASP A 180 3.20 11.16 -15.98
CA ASP A 180 2.07 11.24 -16.90
C ASP A 180 1.64 9.82 -17.32
N VAL A 181 0.46 9.43 -16.86
CA VAL A 181 -0.20 8.15 -17.17
C VAL A 181 -1.51 8.37 -17.96
N SER A 182 -1.70 9.57 -18.51
CA SER A 182 -2.93 9.96 -19.22
C SER A 182 -3.24 9.10 -20.46
N GLN A 183 -2.22 8.45 -21.03
CA GLN A 183 -2.35 7.58 -22.20
C GLN A 183 -2.63 6.11 -21.83
N PHE A 184 -2.62 5.76 -20.53
CA PHE A 184 -2.84 4.37 -20.14
C PHE A 184 -4.29 3.93 -20.42
N VAL A 185 -4.43 2.85 -21.18
CA VAL A 185 -5.69 2.14 -21.38
C VAL A 185 -5.76 1.03 -20.35
N THR A 186 -6.68 1.15 -19.38
CA THR A 186 -6.76 0.21 -18.25
C THR A 186 -8.00 -0.68 -18.25
N SER A 187 -8.74 -0.70 -19.36
CA SER A 187 -10.02 -1.40 -19.47
C SER A 187 -9.95 -2.93 -19.31
N GLN A 188 -8.76 -3.52 -19.46
CA GLN A 188 -8.53 -4.96 -19.27
C GLN A 188 -7.84 -5.27 -17.94
N VAL A 189 -7.43 -4.24 -17.18
CA VAL A 189 -6.65 -4.43 -15.96
C VAL A 189 -7.52 -4.96 -14.84
N THR A 190 -7.08 -6.06 -14.22
CA THR A 190 -7.75 -6.72 -13.10
C THR A 190 -7.03 -6.51 -11.76
N TYR A 191 -5.71 -6.25 -11.79
CA TYR A 191 -4.88 -6.03 -10.59
C TYR A 191 -4.17 -4.69 -10.67
N MET A 192 -4.46 -3.80 -9.68
CA MET A 192 -3.81 -2.49 -9.52
C MET A 192 -3.19 -2.33 -8.12
N SER A 193 -3.11 -3.43 -7.35
CA SER A 193 -2.51 -3.37 -6.02
C SER A 193 -1.09 -2.83 -6.07
N PHE A 194 -0.72 -2.00 -5.10
CA PHE A 194 0.61 -1.39 -4.98
C PHE A 194 1.07 -0.50 -6.15
N MET A 195 0.23 -0.17 -7.15
CA MET A 195 0.69 0.44 -8.42
C MET A 195 1.56 1.68 -8.21
N PHE A 196 1.20 2.56 -7.29
CA PHE A 196 1.94 3.78 -6.95
C PHE A 196 2.47 3.78 -5.51
N ASN A 197 2.51 2.61 -4.86
CA ASN A 197 2.97 2.49 -3.48
C ASN A 197 4.35 3.12 -3.30
N GLY A 198 4.50 4.02 -2.32
CA GLY A 198 5.77 4.67 -2.01
C GLY A 198 6.24 5.72 -3.02
N CYS A 199 5.38 6.17 -3.94
CA CYS A 199 5.68 7.30 -4.83
C CYS A 199 5.58 8.63 -4.07
N SER A 200 6.36 8.77 -3.02
CA SER A 200 6.27 9.87 -2.05
C SER A 200 6.69 11.24 -2.61
N GLY A 201 7.43 11.25 -3.73
CA GLY A 201 7.85 12.47 -4.41
C GLY A 201 6.78 13.10 -5.31
N LEU A 202 5.77 12.33 -5.73
CA LEU A 202 4.70 12.84 -6.60
C LEU A 202 3.89 13.91 -5.86
N THR A 203 3.75 15.08 -6.46
CA THR A 203 2.93 16.19 -5.93
C THR A 203 1.54 16.23 -6.53
N SER A 204 1.37 15.65 -7.72
CA SER A 204 0.10 15.45 -8.43
C SER A 204 0.16 14.16 -9.24
N LEU A 205 -0.98 13.53 -9.47
CA LEU A 205 -1.12 12.37 -10.33
C LEU A 205 -2.52 12.39 -10.94
N ASP A 206 -2.61 12.38 -12.27
CA ASP A 206 -3.88 12.32 -12.98
C ASP A 206 -4.20 10.87 -13.34
N VAL A 207 -5.22 10.31 -12.71
CA VAL A 207 -5.77 8.97 -12.96
C VAL A 207 -7.22 9.03 -13.47
N SER A 208 -7.68 10.20 -13.91
CA SER A 208 -9.07 10.43 -14.33
C SER A 208 -9.48 9.60 -15.56
N ASN A 209 -8.50 9.11 -16.34
CA ASN A 209 -8.73 8.25 -17.50
C ASN A 209 -8.71 6.76 -17.18
N PHE A 210 -8.40 6.38 -15.93
CA PHE A 210 -8.39 4.97 -15.57
C PHE A 210 -9.79 4.36 -15.60
N ASN A 211 -9.97 3.33 -16.41
CA ASN A 211 -11.14 2.46 -16.37
C ASN A 211 -10.85 1.32 -15.39
N THR A 212 -11.49 1.34 -14.22
CA THR A 212 -11.27 0.36 -13.17
C THR A 212 -12.37 -0.70 -13.08
N SER A 213 -13.28 -0.75 -14.06
CA SER A 213 -14.46 -1.64 -14.04
C SER A 213 -14.16 -3.16 -14.01
N GLN A 214 -12.91 -3.56 -14.26
CA GLN A 214 -12.47 -4.94 -14.15
C GLN A 214 -11.57 -5.18 -12.94
N VAL A 215 -11.19 -4.13 -12.21
CA VAL A 215 -10.26 -4.24 -11.09
C VAL A 215 -10.92 -4.91 -9.89
N THR A 216 -10.26 -5.93 -9.36
CA THR A 216 -10.74 -6.69 -8.19
C THR A 216 -9.93 -6.41 -6.93
N ASN A 217 -8.71 -5.88 -7.07
CA ASN A 217 -7.82 -5.58 -5.93
C ASN A 217 -7.15 -4.22 -6.10
N MET A 218 -7.38 -3.33 -5.12
CA MET A 218 -6.77 -1.99 -5.02
C MET A 218 -5.91 -1.83 -3.75
N HIS A 219 -5.54 -2.98 -3.12
CA HIS A 219 -4.72 -2.97 -1.92
C HIS A 219 -3.48 -2.08 -2.08
N ALA A 220 -3.27 -1.16 -1.14
CA ALA A 220 -2.11 -0.29 -1.05
C ALA A 220 -1.76 0.49 -2.35
N MET A 221 -2.75 0.76 -3.23
CA MET A 221 -2.50 1.37 -4.55
C MET A 221 -1.77 2.71 -4.45
N PHE A 222 -2.09 3.55 -3.46
CA PHE A 222 -1.47 4.86 -3.22
C PHE A 222 -0.75 4.93 -1.86
N TYR A 223 -0.38 3.78 -1.30
CA TYR A 223 0.31 3.68 0.00
C TYR A 223 1.54 4.59 0.06
N TYR A 224 1.65 5.44 1.10
CA TYR A 224 2.71 6.44 1.26
C TYR A 224 2.95 7.38 0.06
N CYS A 225 1.93 7.68 -0.75
CA CYS A 225 1.99 8.80 -1.69
C CYS A 225 1.87 10.13 -0.92
N SER A 226 2.80 10.36 0.00
CA SER A 226 2.74 11.45 0.98
C SER A 226 2.89 12.86 0.40
N GLY A 227 3.45 12.96 -0.82
CA GLY A 227 3.61 14.22 -1.55
C GLY A 227 2.35 14.70 -2.26
N LEU A 228 1.39 13.80 -2.54
CA LEU A 228 0.15 14.16 -3.23
C LEU A 228 -0.68 15.12 -2.37
N THR A 229 -1.03 16.27 -2.96
CA THR A 229 -1.89 17.28 -2.31
C THR A 229 -3.36 17.13 -2.68
N SER A 230 -3.64 16.54 -3.83
CA SER A 230 -4.98 16.17 -4.33
C SER A 230 -4.88 14.91 -5.17
N LEU A 231 -5.96 14.16 -5.24
CA LEU A 231 -6.10 12.98 -6.10
C LEU A 231 -7.57 12.82 -6.48
N ASP A 232 -7.87 12.83 -7.78
CA ASP A 232 -9.22 12.62 -8.27
C ASP A 232 -9.44 11.14 -8.61
N VAL A 233 -10.25 10.48 -7.78
CA VAL A 233 -10.67 9.09 -7.94
C VAL A 233 -12.19 8.97 -8.18
N SER A 234 -12.86 10.08 -8.49
CA SER A 234 -14.31 10.15 -8.66
C SER A 234 -14.86 9.29 -9.80
N ARG A 235 -13.99 8.89 -10.74
CA ARG A 235 -14.35 8.01 -11.87
C ARG A 235 -14.01 6.54 -11.65
N PHE A 236 -13.46 6.18 -10.50
CA PHE A 236 -13.15 4.78 -10.23
C PHE A 236 -14.45 3.97 -10.07
N ASP A 237 -14.64 2.98 -10.94
CA ASP A 237 -15.64 1.94 -10.74
C ASP A 237 -15.04 0.89 -9.82
N THR A 238 -15.56 0.81 -8.61
CA THR A 238 -15.07 -0.09 -7.56
C THR A 238 -16.01 -1.27 -7.30
N SER A 239 -17.02 -1.46 -8.15
CA SER A 239 -18.09 -2.45 -7.95
C SER A 239 -17.61 -3.92 -7.89
N LYS A 240 -16.40 -4.21 -8.39
CA LYS A 240 -15.79 -5.54 -8.32
C LYS A 240 -14.64 -5.65 -7.30
N VAL A 241 -14.29 -4.56 -6.66
CA VAL A 241 -13.15 -4.55 -5.74
C VAL A 241 -13.52 -5.26 -4.43
N THR A 242 -12.69 -6.22 -4.04
CA THR A 242 -12.87 -6.99 -2.82
C THR A 242 -11.91 -6.59 -1.70
N ASP A 243 -10.79 -5.94 -2.05
CA ASP A 243 -9.74 -5.53 -1.12
C ASP A 243 -9.32 -4.08 -1.40
N MET A 244 -9.60 -3.19 -0.43
CA MET A 244 -9.21 -1.78 -0.41
C MET A 244 -8.27 -1.46 0.76
N SER A 245 -7.74 -2.49 1.42
CA SER A 245 -6.86 -2.30 2.56
C SER A 245 -5.64 -1.44 2.18
N GLU A 246 -5.24 -0.55 3.09
CA GLU A 246 -4.08 0.34 2.92
C GLU A 246 -4.12 1.28 1.69
N MET A 247 -5.24 1.38 0.93
CA MET A 247 -5.28 2.06 -0.37
C MET A 247 -4.72 3.48 -0.32
N PHE A 248 -4.98 4.25 0.74
CA PHE A 248 -4.49 5.61 0.94
C PHE A 248 -3.62 5.74 2.20
N TYR A 249 -3.07 4.63 2.70
CA TYR A 249 -2.23 4.66 3.91
C TYR A 249 -1.09 5.67 3.78
N GLY A 250 -0.95 6.56 4.74
CA GLY A 250 0.15 7.53 4.78
C GLY A 250 0.10 8.64 3.72
N CYS A 251 -1.01 8.80 3.00
CA CYS A 251 -1.23 9.93 2.08
C CYS A 251 -1.41 11.24 2.85
N SER A 252 -0.38 11.64 3.58
CA SER A 252 -0.44 12.72 4.56
C SER A 252 -0.61 14.12 3.97
N GLY A 253 -0.33 14.29 2.68
CA GLY A 253 -0.48 15.54 1.94
C GLY A 253 -1.89 15.80 1.43
N LEU A 254 -2.71 14.75 1.25
CA LEU A 254 -4.06 14.89 0.71
C LEU A 254 -4.92 15.77 1.63
N THR A 255 -5.47 16.82 1.06
CA THR A 255 -6.40 17.71 1.78
C THR A 255 -7.85 17.56 1.34
N PRO A 256 -8.22 17.47 0.02
CA PRO A 256 -9.47 16.86 -0.39
C PRO A 256 -9.19 15.43 -0.89
N LEU A 257 -10.09 14.53 -0.55
CA LEU A 257 -10.22 13.20 -1.16
C LEU A 257 -11.70 12.88 -1.23
N ASP A 258 -12.23 12.72 -2.45
CA ASP A 258 -13.62 12.35 -2.68
C ASP A 258 -13.71 10.87 -3.01
N VAL A 259 -14.32 10.10 -2.11
CA VAL A 259 -14.59 8.67 -2.25
C VAL A 259 -16.11 8.37 -2.23
N SER A 260 -16.94 9.41 -2.38
CA SER A 260 -18.40 9.31 -2.27
C SER A 260 -19.02 8.41 -3.36
N GLN A 261 -18.31 8.19 -4.45
CA GLN A 261 -18.75 7.34 -5.56
C GLN A 261 -18.27 5.88 -5.47
N PHE A 262 -17.49 5.54 -4.43
CA PHE A 262 -17.01 4.16 -4.28
C PHE A 262 -18.17 3.20 -3.95
N ASP A 263 -18.37 2.21 -4.82
CA ASP A 263 -19.18 1.03 -4.51
C ASP A 263 -18.32 0.06 -3.69
N THR A 264 -18.66 -0.11 -2.43
CA THR A 264 -17.93 -0.97 -1.50
C THR A 264 -18.66 -2.27 -1.17
N SER A 265 -19.73 -2.59 -1.90
CA SER A 265 -20.62 -3.72 -1.62
C SER A 265 -19.95 -5.10 -1.67
N GLN A 266 -18.81 -5.21 -2.36
CA GLN A 266 -18.03 -6.45 -2.46
C GLN A 266 -16.77 -6.42 -1.56
N VAL A 267 -16.49 -5.29 -0.90
CA VAL A 267 -15.25 -5.14 -0.13
C VAL A 267 -15.31 -5.93 1.17
N THR A 268 -14.29 -6.74 1.42
CA THR A 268 -14.15 -7.56 2.63
C THR A 268 -13.09 -7.05 3.59
N ASP A 269 -12.10 -6.28 3.09
CA ASP A 269 -11.01 -5.72 3.88
C ASP A 269 -10.87 -4.21 3.60
N MET A 270 -11.04 -3.40 4.67
CA MET A 270 -10.83 -1.94 4.69
C MET A 270 -9.77 -1.55 5.71
N SER A 271 -8.99 -2.51 6.21
CA SER A 271 -7.97 -2.23 7.22
C SER A 271 -6.97 -1.19 6.72
N ASP A 272 -6.61 -0.26 7.59
CA ASP A 272 -5.63 0.79 7.32
C ASP A 272 -5.96 1.73 6.12
N MET A 273 -7.15 1.66 5.51
CA MET A 273 -7.45 2.33 4.22
C MET A 273 -7.09 3.82 4.21
N PHE A 274 -7.35 4.54 5.30
CA PHE A 274 -7.03 5.97 5.43
C PHE A 274 -6.02 6.26 6.55
N ASN A 275 -5.36 5.22 7.07
CA ASN A 275 -4.41 5.39 8.17
C ASN A 275 -3.32 6.41 7.81
N GLY A 276 -3.10 7.40 8.67
CA GLY A 276 -2.06 8.41 8.46
C GLY A 276 -2.40 9.47 7.41
N CYS A 277 -3.64 9.57 6.95
CA CYS A 277 -4.13 10.67 6.10
C CYS A 277 -4.26 11.97 6.93
N LYS A 278 -3.12 12.49 7.39
CA LYS A 278 -3.03 13.61 8.34
C LYS A 278 -3.53 14.94 7.78
N GLY A 279 -3.62 15.07 6.44
CA GLY A 279 -4.08 16.26 5.75
C GLY A 279 -5.60 16.40 5.74
N LEU A 280 -6.34 15.28 5.75
CA LEU A 280 -7.80 15.27 5.61
C LEU A 280 -8.49 15.98 6.76
N THR A 281 -9.31 16.97 6.44
CA THR A 281 -10.16 17.70 7.39
C THR A 281 -11.62 17.23 7.36
N SER A 282 -12.04 16.65 6.25
CA SER A 282 -13.33 16.00 6.04
C SER A 282 -13.15 14.79 5.12
N LEU A 283 -14.01 13.80 5.26
CA LEU A 283 -14.06 12.61 4.41
C LEU A 283 -15.49 12.08 4.43
N ASP A 284 -16.12 11.96 3.25
CA ASP A 284 -17.46 11.39 3.14
C ASP A 284 -17.38 9.89 2.85
N VAL A 285 -17.74 9.10 3.84
CA VAL A 285 -17.85 7.64 3.78
C VAL A 285 -19.29 7.17 4.09
N SER A 286 -20.25 8.09 4.06
CA SER A 286 -21.64 7.83 4.44
C SER A 286 -22.37 6.87 3.50
N GLN A 287 -21.84 6.68 2.28
CA GLN A 287 -22.39 5.77 1.28
C GLN A 287 -21.70 4.40 1.24
N PHE A 288 -20.65 4.18 2.05
CA PHE A 288 -19.98 2.88 2.08
C PHE A 288 -20.94 1.77 2.53
N ASP A 289 -21.11 0.74 1.69
CA ASP A 289 -21.71 -0.52 2.09
C ASP A 289 -20.63 -1.38 2.77
N THR A 290 -20.79 -1.58 4.06
CA THR A 290 -19.83 -2.33 4.87
C THR A 290 -20.34 -3.73 5.24
N SER A 291 -21.40 -4.20 4.56
CA SER A 291 -22.11 -5.44 4.93
C SER A 291 -21.25 -6.72 4.77
N GLN A 292 -20.22 -6.67 3.92
CA GLN A 292 -19.29 -7.78 3.71
C GLN A 292 -17.93 -7.59 4.43
N VAL A 293 -17.70 -6.43 5.03
CA VAL A 293 -16.41 -6.09 5.62
C VAL A 293 -16.16 -6.89 6.90
N THR A 294 -15.01 -7.57 6.95
CA THR A 294 -14.58 -8.38 8.08
C THR A 294 -13.46 -7.74 8.90
N ASP A 295 -12.66 -6.85 8.29
CA ASP A 295 -11.56 -6.13 8.93
C ASP A 295 -11.66 -4.63 8.70
N MET A 296 -11.71 -3.85 9.81
CA MET A 296 -11.68 -2.38 9.84
C MET A 296 -10.54 -1.86 10.73
N ALA A 297 -9.57 -2.71 11.04
CA ALA A 297 -8.46 -2.34 11.89
C ALA A 297 -7.76 -1.09 11.36
N ARG A 298 -7.50 -0.11 12.22
CA ARG A 298 -6.77 1.12 11.94
C ARG A 298 -7.27 1.97 10.76
N MET A 299 -8.52 1.74 10.27
CA MET A 299 -9.03 2.37 9.05
C MET A 299 -8.86 3.89 9.03
N PHE A 300 -9.08 4.58 10.17
CA PHE A 300 -8.91 6.03 10.30
C PHE A 300 -7.80 6.40 11.30
N ALA A 301 -6.91 5.46 11.64
CA ALA A 301 -5.86 5.75 12.60
C ALA A 301 -5.00 6.95 12.11
N TYR A 302 -4.63 7.83 13.05
CA TYR A 302 -3.84 9.03 12.76
C TYR A 302 -4.45 10.03 11.76
N CYS A 303 -5.77 9.96 11.48
CA CYS A 303 -6.51 11.02 10.79
C CYS A 303 -6.74 12.21 11.73
N GLY A 304 -5.65 12.80 12.22
CA GLY A 304 -5.65 13.74 13.34
C GLY A 304 -6.29 15.10 13.06
N ARG A 305 -6.71 15.40 11.81
CA ARG A 305 -7.40 16.64 11.42
C ARG A 305 -8.86 16.43 11.00
N LEU A 306 -9.35 15.18 10.95
CA LEU A 306 -10.77 14.92 10.70
C LEU A 306 -11.62 15.48 11.84
N THR A 307 -12.53 16.42 11.51
CA THR A 307 -13.42 17.07 12.48
C THR A 307 -14.73 16.32 12.68
N SER A 308 -15.18 15.63 11.66
CA SER A 308 -16.42 14.82 11.66
C SER A 308 -16.25 13.60 10.76
N LEU A 309 -16.98 12.54 11.06
CA LEU A 309 -17.04 11.32 10.28
C LEU A 309 -18.41 10.68 10.47
N ASP A 310 -19.15 10.47 9.36
CA ASP A 310 -20.45 9.82 9.42
C ASP A 310 -20.30 8.32 9.10
N VAL A 311 -20.40 7.51 10.13
CA VAL A 311 -20.38 6.05 10.09
C VAL A 311 -21.70 5.44 10.60
N SER A 312 -22.73 6.27 10.75
CA SER A 312 -24.00 5.90 11.36
C SER A 312 -24.80 4.84 10.59
N LYS A 313 -24.55 4.73 9.27
CA LYS A 313 -25.24 3.76 8.40
C LYS A 313 -24.49 2.44 8.22
N TRP A 314 -23.31 2.32 8.79
CA TRP A 314 -22.46 1.16 8.54
C TRP A 314 -23.02 -0.12 9.16
N ASN A 315 -23.02 -1.19 8.38
CA ASN A 315 -23.34 -2.53 8.84
C ASN A 315 -22.06 -3.25 9.26
N THR A 316 -21.83 -3.35 10.58
CA THR A 316 -20.62 -3.97 11.13
C THR A 316 -20.81 -5.43 11.54
N SER A 317 -21.90 -6.07 11.12
CA SER A 317 -22.28 -7.42 11.58
C SER A 317 -21.31 -8.53 11.18
N GLN A 318 -20.42 -8.30 10.22
CA GLN A 318 -19.38 -9.25 9.82
C GLN A 318 -18.00 -8.92 10.39
N VAL A 319 -17.82 -7.73 10.97
CA VAL A 319 -16.51 -7.25 11.41
C VAL A 319 -16.01 -8.03 12.61
N THR A 320 -14.75 -8.48 12.52
CA THR A 320 -14.06 -9.25 13.56
C THR A 320 -12.93 -8.48 14.24
N ASP A 321 -12.31 -7.51 13.53
CA ASP A 321 -11.25 -6.66 14.07
C ASP A 321 -11.58 -5.16 13.88
N MET A 322 -11.55 -4.40 14.99
CA MET A 322 -11.71 -2.95 15.05
C MET A 322 -10.54 -2.30 15.80
N ASN A 323 -9.41 -3.01 15.91
CA ASN A 323 -8.31 -2.45 16.68
C ASN A 323 -7.87 -1.10 16.12
N SER A 324 -7.64 -0.15 17.01
CA SER A 324 -7.10 1.18 16.69
C SER A 324 -7.84 1.93 15.58
N MET A 325 -9.12 1.58 15.30
CA MET A 325 -9.87 2.12 14.16
C MET A 325 -9.89 3.65 14.12
N PHE A 326 -10.01 4.32 15.26
CA PHE A 326 -10.01 5.79 15.38
C PHE A 326 -8.80 6.30 16.16
N TYR A 327 -7.74 5.51 16.29
CA TYR A 327 -6.55 5.92 17.04
C TYR A 327 -5.96 7.23 16.50
N GLY A 328 -5.80 8.22 17.37
CA GLY A 328 -5.20 9.50 16.99
C GLY A 328 -6.11 10.43 16.17
N CYS A 329 -7.42 10.18 16.14
CA CYS A 329 -8.40 11.13 15.61
C CYS A 329 -8.57 12.31 16.61
N ASN A 330 -7.52 13.11 16.71
CA ASN A 330 -7.33 14.07 17.83
C ASN A 330 -8.34 15.21 17.89
N VAL A 331 -8.98 15.55 16.77
CA VAL A 331 -9.93 16.69 16.68
C VAL A 331 -11.36 16.26 16.39
N LEU A 332 -11.60 14.96 16.19
CA LEU A 332 -12.93 14.40 16.03
C LEU A 332 -13.78 14.70 17.26
N THR A 333 -14.96 15.27 17.07
CA THR A 333 -15.82 15.75 18.18
C THR A 333 -16.93 14.79 18.54
N SER A 334 -17.37 13.98 17.59
CA SER A 334 -18.44 13.00 17.80
C SER A 334 -18.32 11.81 16.88
N LEU A 335 -18.82 10.68 17.34
CA LEU A 335 -19.00 9.45 16.56
C LEU A 335 -20.36 8.86 16.91
N ASP A 336 -21.19 8.61 15.91
CA ASP A 336 -22.44 7.88 16.10
C ASP A 336 -22.24 6.39 15.74
N LEU A 337 -22.22 5.56 16.76
CA LEU A 337 -22.06 4.11 16.67
C LEU A 337 -23.36 3.37 17.01
N SER A 338 -24.49 4.08 17.04
CA SER A 338 -25.75 3.56 17.56
C SER A 338 -26.33 2.37 16.77
N ASN A 339 -25.96 2.23 15.49
CA ASN A 339 -26.41 1.14 14.62
C ASN A 339 -25.38 0.00 14.47
N TRP A 340 -24.25 0.09 15.18
CA TRP A 340 -23.20 -0.92 15.02
C TRP A 340 -23.56 -2.23 15.71
N ASN A 341 -23.38 -3.33 14.99
CA ASN A 341 -23.46 -4.69 15.53
C ASN A 341 -22.04 -5.24 15.68
N THR A 342 -21.55 -5.25 16.91
CA THR A 342 -20.18 -5.72 17.20
C THR A 342 -20.12 -7.13 17.75
N SER A 343 -21.17 -7.92 17.52
CA SER A 343 -21.30 -9.28 18.10
C SER A 343 -20.24 -10.27 17.64
N LYS A 344 -19.55 -10.01 16.51
CA LYS A 344 -18.43 -10.84 16.02
C LYS A 344 -17.06 -10.29 16.34
N VAL A 345 -16.98 -9.07 16.88
CA VAL A 345 -15.70 -8.40 17.13
C VAL A 345 -14.96 -9.09 18.27
N THR A 346 -13.71 -9.45 18.02
CA THR A 346 -12.81 -10.07 18.98
C THR A 346 -11.73 -9.14 19.50
N ASN A 347 -11.41 -8.07 18.76
CA ASN A 347 -10.34 -7.15 19.08
C ASN A 347 -10.82 -5.70 18.95
N MET A 348 -10.83 -4.98 20.10
CA MET A 348 -11.13 -3.53 20.20
C MET A 348 -9.95 -2.76 20.81
N SER A 349 -8.73 -3.34 20.78
CA SER A 349 -7.57 -2.68 21.38
C SER A 349 -7.30 -1.33 20.72
N GLY A 350 -7.06 -0.30 21.53
CA GLY A 350 -6.75 1.06 21.07
C GLY A 350 -7.83 1.74 20.23
N MET A 351 -9.06 1.20 20.14
CA MET A 351 -10.09 1.67 19.19
C MET A 351 -10.32 3.18 19.24
N PHE A 352 -10.32 3.78 20.43
CA PHE A 352 -10.52 5.23 20.64
C PHE A 352 -9.29 5.93 21.21
N LYS A 353 -8.13 5.26 21.17
CA LYS A 353 -6.89 5.81 21.72
C LYS A 353 -6.61 7.20 21.16
N SER A 354 -6.35 8.17 22.04
CA SER A 354 -6.06 9.57 21.69
C SER A 354 -7.19 10.30 20.93
N CYS A 355 -8.45 9.92 21.11
CA CYS A 355 -9.59 10.70 20.66
C CYS A 355 -9.83 11.90 21.62
N ASN A 356 -8.98 12.94 21.46
CA ASN A 356 -8.82 13.99 22.48
C ASN A 356 -9.98 15.02 22.53
N LYS A 357 -10.89 15.04 21.55
CA LYS A 357 -11.99 16.00 21.47
C LYS A 357 -13.37 15.36 21.58
N VAL A 358 -13.45 14.04 21.65
CA VAL A 358 -14.71 13.36 21.95
C VAL A 358 -14.95 13.48 23.44
N ASP A 359 -15.93 14.31 23.80
CA ASP A 359 -16.30 14.54 25.21
C ASP A 359 -17.09 13.37 25.81
N THR A 360 -17.87 12.70 24.97
CA THR A 360 -18.71 11.56 25.36
C THR A 360 -18.77 10.53 24.23
N PHE A 361 -18.72 9.27 24.61
CA PHE A 361 -18.96 8.14 23.70
C PHE A 361 -20.33 7.52 24.00
N ASN A 362 -21.20 7.42 22.99
CA ASN A 362 -22.38 6.57 23.08
C ASN A 362 -22.01 5.15 22.67
N LEU A 363 -21.71 4.31 23.66
CA LEU A 363 -21.27 2.93 23.46
C LEU A 363 -22.34 1.89 23.79
N SER A 364 -23.55 2.35 24.13
CA SER A 364 -24.61 1.51 24.71
C SER A 364 -25.03 0.31 23.86
N ASN A 365 -24.79 0.37 22.54
CA ASN A 365 -25.12 -0.70 21.60
C ASN A 365 -23.95 -1.64 21.27
N LEU A 366 -22.74 -1.37 21.78
CA LEU A 366 -21.61 -2.23 21.51
C LEU A 366 -21.74 -3.56 22.27
N ASN A 367 -21.87 -4.65 21.52
CA ASN A 367 -21.81 -5.99 22.08
C ASN A 367 -20.36 -6.45 22.20
N THR A 368 -19.88 -6.61 23.43
CA THR A 368 -18.49 -6.98 23.71
C THR A 368 -18.34 -8.46 24.11
N SER A 369 -19.37 -9.27 23.94
CA SER A 369 -19.39 -10.65 24.42
C SER A 369 -18.30 -11.57 23.84
N ASN A 370 -17.80 -11.27 22.63
CA ASN A 370 -16.75 -12.03 21.98
C ASN A 370 -15.37 -11.32 22.03
N VAL A 371 -15.30 -10.13 22.64
CA VAL A 371 -14.06 -9.37 22.70
C VAL A 371 -13.07 -10.01 23.68
N THR A 372 -11.87 -10.26 23.19
CA THR A 372 -10.75 -10.82 23.98
C THR A 372 -9.69 -9.80 24.32
N ASN A 373 -9.58 -8.72 23.55
CA ASN A 373 -8.57 -7.68 23.73
C ASN A 373 -9.21 -6.28 23.75
N MET A 374 -9.09 -5.59 24.90
CA MET A 374 -9.51 -4.20 25.12
C MET A 374 -8.32 -3.32 25.56
N SER A 375 -7.07 -3.76 25.33
CA SER A 375 -5.90 -2.98 25.71
C SER A 375 -5.90 -1.59 25.06
N ASP A 376 -5.47 -0.57 25.82
CA ASP A 376 -5.38 0.82 25.37
C ASP A 376 -6.67 1.44 24.78
N MET A 377 -7.85 0.81 24.91
CA MET A 377 -9.07 1.20 24.18
C MET A 377 -9.41 2.69 24.33
N PHE A 378 -9.21 3.28 25.49
CA PHE A 378 -9.44 4.70 25.80
C PHE A 378 -8.17 5.43 26.23
N ASP A 379 -6.98 4.87 25.94
CA ASP A 379 -5.71 5.54 26.33
C ASP A 379 -5.67 6.97 25.79
N SER A 380 -5.30 7.91 26.65
CA SER A 380 -5.13 9.33 26.31
C SER A 380 -6.44 10.04 25.86
N CYS A 381 -7.62 9.53 26.23
CA CYS A 381 -8.90 10.21 26.01
C CYS A 381 -9.15 11.29 27.06
N ARG A 382 -9.85 12.38 26.67
CA ARG A 382 -10.20 13.50 27.59
C ARG A 382 -11.59 13.40 28.22
N ILE A 383 -12.18 12.20 28.22
CA ILE A 383 -13.49 11.92 28.82
C ILE A 383 -13.52 12.24 30.33
N LYS A 384 -14.64 12.79 30.80
CA LYS A 384 -14.82 13.14 32.22
C LYS A 384 -15.48 12.01 33.01
N SER A 385 -16.37 11.29 32.38
CA SER A 385 -17.06 10.12 32.94
C SER A 385 -17.32 9.10 31.85
N LEU A 386 -17.35 7.83 32.22
CA LEU A 386 -17.64 6.75 31.28
C LEU A 386 -18.43 5.67 32.00
N ASP A 387 -19.53 5.25 31.37
CA ASP A 387 -20.34 4.11 31.80
C ASP A 387 -20.11 2.93 30.86
N LEU A 388 -19.49 1.89 31.39
CA LEU A 388 -19.22 0.63 30.69
C LEU A 388 -19.91 -0.55 31.38
N SER A 389 -20.99 -0.27 32.16
CA SER A 389 -21.72 -1.28 32.91
C SER A 389 -22.42 -2.32 32.02
N HIS A 390 -22.62 -1.99 30.73
CA HIS A 390 -23.19 -2.89 29.73
C HIS A 390 -22.15 -3.76 29.00
N PHE A 391 -20.84 -3.50 29.20
CA PHE A 391 -19.80 -4.32 28.58
C PHE A 391 -19.74 -5.70 29.21
N ASN A 392 -19.84 -6.75 28.39
CA ASN A 392 -19.54 -8.09 28.79
C ASN A 392 -18.04 -8.34 28.68
N THR A 393 -17.36 -8.52 29.81
CA THR A 393 -15.91 -8.69 29.87
C THR A 393 -15.46 -10.12 30.12
N SER A 394 -16.40 -11.07 30.15
CA SER A 394 -16.14 -12.46 30.55
C SER A 394 -15.11 -13.19 29.64
N ASN A 395 -14.97 -12.78 28.37
CA ASN A 395 -14.00 -13.34 27.44
C ASN A 395 -12.71 -12.51 27.32
N VAL A 396 -12.63 -11.36 27.99
CA VAL A 396 -11.48 -10.48 27.87
C VAL A 396 -10.28 -11.06 28.60
N THR A 397 -9.14 -11.06 27.92
CA THR A 397 -7.84 -11.53 28.46
C THR A 397 -6.84 -10.41 28.65
N ASP A 398 -6.95 -9.29 27.89
CA ASP A 398 -6.03 -8.18 27.92
C ASP A 398 -6.77 -6.83 28.11
N MET A 399 -6.47 -6.14 29.21
CA MET A 399 -6.95 -4.78 29.56
C MET A 399 -5.79 -3.83 29.84
N THR A 400 -4.58 -4.15 29.37
CA THR A 400 -3.39 -3.33 29.59
C THR A 400 -3.62 -1.91 29.11
N GLY A 401 -3.40 -0.91 29.94
CA GLY A 401 -3.46 0.51 29.56
C GLY A 401 -4.84 1.04 29.16
N MET A 402 -5.95 0.29 29.39
CA MET A 402 -7.28 0.62 28.85
C MET A 402 -7.72 2.07 29.09
N PHE A 403 -7.37 2.66 30.24
CA PHE A 403 -7.67 4.05 30.60
C PHE A 403 -6.38 4.86 30.86
N ARG A 404 -5.24 4.41 30.38
CA ARG A 404 -3.98 5.12 30.58
C ARG A 404 -4.09 6.56 30.09
N ASN A 405 -3.48 7.52 30.82
CA ASN A 405 -3.49 8.95 30.49
C ASN A 405 -4.88 9.60 30.38
N CYS A 406 -5.94 8.98 30.91
CA CYS A 406 -7.27 9.61 31.00
C CYS A 406 -7.28 10.67 32.11
N ASN A 407 -6.55 11.77 31.91
CA ASN A 407 -6.26 12.79 32.92
C ASN A 407 -7.50 13.56 33.42
N TYR A 408 -8.61 13.51 32.69
CA TYR A 408 -9.87 14.19 33.02
C TYR A 408 -10.92 13.25 33.60
N LEU A 409 -10.71 11.95 33.58
CA LEU A 409 -11.65 10.94 34.04
C LEU A 409 -11.85 11.07 35.57
N ALA A 410 -13.04 11.47 35.97
CA ALA A 410 -13.38 11.67 37.38
C ALA A 410 -14.23 10.51 37.95
N SER A 411 -15.03 9.87 37.12
CA SER A 411 -15.86 8.72 37.51
C SER A 411 -15.94 7.68 36.39
N LEU A 412 -16.02 6.41 36.80
CA LEU A 412 -16.08 5.26 35.90
C LEU A 412 -17.06 4.23 36.46
N ASP A 413 -17.99 3.75 35.64
CA ASP A 413 -18.88 2.66 36.00
C ASP A 413 -18.46 1.37 35.27
N LEU A 414 -18.05 0.38 36.06
CA LEU A 414 -17.61 -0.95 35.66
C LEU A 414 -18.55 -2.03 36.28
N SER A 415 -19.78 -1.67 36.58
CA SER A 415 -20.74 -2.61 37.13
C SER A 415 -20.94 -3.79 36.16
N ASN A 416 -21.26 -4.97 36.68
CA ASN A 416 -21.44 -6.22 35.94
C ASN A 416 -20.18 -6.78 35.23
N TRP A 417 -19.00 -6.18 35.43
CA TRP A 417 -17.78 -6.71 34.83
C TRP A 417 -17.40 -8.06 35.47
N ASP A 418 -16.93 -8.96 34.62
CA ASP A 418 -16.27 -10.23 35.00
C ASP A 418 -14.84 -10.22 34.49
N LEU A 419 -13.86 -10.23 35.40
CA LEU A 419 -12.43 -10.21 35.05
C LEU A 419 -11.77 -11.56 35.29
N THR A 420 -12.53 -12.64 35.46
CA THR A 420 -12.00 -13.98 35.77
C THR A 420 -10.93 -14.40 34.74
N ASN A 421 -11.18 -14.17 33.43
CA ASN A 421 -10.27 -14.54 32.36
C ASN A 421 -9.17 -13.50 32.05
N VAL A 422 -9.19 -12.32 32.72
CA VAL A 422 -8.20 -11.30 32.46
C VAL A 422 -6.85 -11.70 33.07
N THR A 423 -5.88 -11.95 32.21
CA THR A 423 -4.50 -12.31 32.58
C THR A 423 -3.52 -11.12 32.46
N LYS A 424 -3.84 -10.16 31.59
CA LYS A 424 -3.03 -8.95 31.39
C LYS A 424 -3.75 -7.74 31.93
N ILE A 425 -3.50 -7.41 33.17
CA ILE A 425 -3.94 -6.21 33.88
C ILE A 425 -2.82 -5.78 34.83
N ASN A 426 -2.46 -4.52 34.79
CA ASN A 426 -1.39 -3.97 35.64
C ASN A 426 -1.61 -2.46 35.88
N ASN A 427 -0.70 -1.83 36.62
CA ASN A 427 -0.79 -0.42 36.98
C ASN A 427 -0.87 0.55 35.78
N SER A 428 -0.56 0.09 34.55
CA SER A 428 -0.72 0.93 33.36
C SER A 428 -2.18 1.17 33.01
N MET A 429 -3.12 0.31 33.44
CA MET A 429 -4.54 0.45 33.14
C MET A 429 -5.08 1.84 33.52
N PHE A 430 -4.67 2.38 34.66
CA PHE A 430 -5.09 3.69 35.17
C PHE A 430 -3.91 4.66 35.37
N TYR A 431 -2.78 4.40 34.68
CA TYR A 431 -1.62 5.30 34.79
C TYR A 431 -2.03 6.72 34.38
N ALA A 432 -1.65 7.72 35.19
CA ALA A 432 -1.96 9.13 35.02
C ALA A 432 -3.47 9.50 35.05
N CYS A 433 -4.36 8.66 35.62
CA CYS A 433 -5.75 9.00 35.89
C CYS A 433 -5.90 9.77 37.22
N GLY A 434 -5.21 10.90 37.35
CA GLY A 434 -5.09 11.61 38.64
C GLY A 434 -6.37 12.22 39.19
N LEU A 435 -7.40 12.41 38.33
CA LEU A 435 -8.70 12.96 38.74
C LEU A 435 -9.74 11.86 39.03
N LEU A 436 -9.42 10.57 38.83
CA LEU A 436 -10.38 9.49 39.06
C LEU A 436 -10.68 9.33 40.57
N LYS A 437 -11.89 9.68 40.96
CA LYS A 437 -12.36 9.65 42.36
C LYS A 437 -13.21 8.44 42.67
N THR A 438 -14.03 7.99 41.73
CA THR A 438 -14.99 6.90 41.95
C THR A 438 -14.93 5.88 40.82
N ILE A 439 -14.95 4.62 41.20
CA ILE A 439 -15.16 3.48 40.32
C ILE A 439 -16.34 2.68 40.88
N THR A 440 -17.44 2.67 40.15
CA THR A 440 -18.64 1.89 40.51
C THR A 440 -18.48 0.48 39.98
N MET A 441 -18.73 -0.52 40.82
CA MET A 441 -18.56 -1.95 40.51
C MET A 441 -19.67 -2.79 41.14
N LYS A 442 -20.92 -2.41 40.84
CA LYS A 442 -22.10 -3.18 41.30
C LYS A 442 -22.15 -4.52 40.59
N ASN A 443 -22.66 -5.54 41.28
CA ASN A 443 -22.82 -6.90 40.76
C ASN A 443 -21.52 -7.56 40.29
N CYS A 444 -20.36 -7.08 40.70
CA CYS A 444 -19.08 -7.70 40.40
C CYS A 444 -18.68 -8.74 41.48
N SER A 445 -18.01 -9.80 41.07
CA SER A 445 -17.43 -10.77 42.00
C SER A 445 -16.34 -10.12 42.88
N THR A 446 -16.10 -10.70 44.07
CA THR A 446 -15.01 -10.25 44.94
C THR A 446 -13.65 -10.31 44.24
N GLU A 447 -13.43 -11.31 43.39
CA GLU A 447 -12.21 -11.45 42.62
C GLU A 447 -12.04 -10.30 41.65
N THR A 448 -13.06 -9.97 40.85
CA THR A 448 -13.08 -8.83 39.92
C THR A 448 -12.81 -7.51 40.63
N VAL A 449 -13.48 -7.28 41.77
CA VAL A 449 -13.26 -6.07 42.57
C VAL A 449 -11.81 -6.01 43.07
N ASN A 450 -11.23 -7.12 43.52
CA ASN A 450 -9.85 -7.15 44.01
C ASN A 450 -8.83 -6.92 42.87
N LYS A 451 -9.06 -7.43 41.66
CA LYS A 451 -8.22 -7.13 40.50
C LYS A 451 -8.19 -5.62 40.23
N ILE A 452 -9.32 -4.93 40.21
CA ILE A 452 -9.37 -3.46 40.03
C ILE A 452 -8.74 -2.72 41.23
N LYS A 453 -8.98 -3.18 42.47
CA LYS A 453 -8.32 -2.58 43.67
C LYS A 453 -6.80 -2.59 43.58
N SER A 454 -6.22 -3.64 43.00
CA SER A 454 -4.77 -3.79 42.91
C SER A 454 -4.11 -2.83 41.92
N VAL A 455 -4.85 -2.28 40.94
CA VAL A 455 -4.30 -1.44 39.87
C VAL A 455 -4.88 0.00 39.82
N ARG A 456 -5.93 0.30 40.63
CA ARG A 456 -6.57 1.62 40.64
C ARG A 456 -5.68 2.72 41.21
N PRO A 457 -5.92 3.99 40.86
CA PRO A 457 -5.25 5.11 41.53
C PRO A 457 -5.54 5.09 43.04
N PRO A 458 -4.56 5.44 43.89
CA PRO A 458 -4.70 5.33 45.37
C PRO A 458 -5.91 6.09 45.94
N LEU A 459 -6.26 7.23 45.34
CA LEU A 459 -7.37 8.09 45.80
C LEU A 459 -8.75 7.67 45.25
N ALA A 460 -8.83 6.78 44.29
CA ALA A 460 -10.08 6.33 43.74
C ALA A 460 -10.81 5.40 44.72
N LYS A 461 -12.06 5.72 45.01
CA LYS A 461 -12.94 4.87 45.84
C LYS A 461 -13.70 3.88 44.96
N ILE A 462 -13.83 2.64 45.41
CA ILE A 462 -14.69 1.64 44.79
C ILE A 462 -16.03 1.61 45.50
N ILE A 463 -17.12 1.66 44.71
CA ILE A 463 -18.51 1.57 45.17
C ILE A 463 -19.08 0.25 44.67
N THR A 464 -19.47 -0.65 45.58
CA THR A 464 -19.98 -1.99 45.24
C THR A 464 -21.47 -2.17 45.61
N ALA A 465 -22.09 -1.22 46.30
CA ALA A 465 -23.50 -1.26 46.75
C ALA A 465 -24.31 -0.15 46.08
#